data_65f58cc7d3cf64ceb65ee5cb840e77fe
#
_entry.id   65f58cc7d3cf64ceb65ee5cb840e77fe
#
_cell.length_a   1.000
_cell.length_b   1.000
_cell.length_c   1.000
_cell.angle_alpha   90.00
_cell.angle_beta   90.00
_cell.angle_gamma   90.00
#
_symmetry.space_group_name_H-M   'P 1'
#
loop_
_entity.id
_entity.type
_entity.pdbx_description
1 polymer ?
#
loop_
_entity_poly.entity_id
_entity_poly.type
_entity_poly.pdbx_seq_one_letter_code
_entity_poly.pdbx_strand_id
1 'polypeptide(L)'
;LAQQTAGDPKIGPDARELHARLSYRRALETSPVTSLDEHLRSLEQAKASYQTMIDRYANRPDVVARGRMGLATTLESLAVVNRADISQAAEQYRKIVDSGHASWAKAAKDRLDTLTERTKPLQIVATRPAEPVETAPAPVTLPATTAPAEAAPATAPQL
;
A
#
# COMPACT_ATOMS: atom_id res chain seq x y z
N LEU A 1 -29.82 5.09 7.04
CA LEU A 1 -30.44 3.79 7.40
C LEU A 1 -29.47 2.91 8.19
N ALA A 2 -28.26 2.61 7.70
CA ALA A 2 -27.30 1.75 8.38
C ALA A 2 -26.91 2.27 9.78
N GLN A 3 -26.79 3.57 9.97
CA GLN A 3 -26.48 4.17 11.27
C GLN A 3 -27.67 4.10 12.25
N GLN A 4 -28.88 4.26 11.77
CA GLN A 4 -30.08 4.21 12.61
C GLN A 4 -30.35 2.80 13.17
N THR A 5 -30.04 1.76 12.40
CA THR A 5 -30.24 0.36 12.81
C THR A 5 -29.05 -0.24 13.56
N ALA A 6 -27.92 0.45 13.62
CA ALA A 6 -26.69 -0.06 14.25
C ALA A 6 -26.83 -0.34 15.78
N GLY A 7 -27.86 0.20 16.41
CA GLY A 7 -28.19 -0.05 17.83
C GLY A 7 -29.04 -1.29 18.08
N ASP A 8 -29.75 -1.80 17.08
CA ASP A 8 -30.60 -2.97 17.20
C ASP A 8 -29.74 -4.24 17.36
N PRO A 9 -29.92 -5.04 18.42
CA PRO A 9 -29.12 -6.25 18.63
C PRO A 9 -29.32 -7.32 17.55
N LYS A 10 -30.41 -7.27 16.79
CA LYS A 10 -30.69 -8.21 15.70
C LYS A 10 -30.15 -7.73 14.36
N ILE A 11 -30.28 -6.44 14.09
CA ILE A 11 -29.95 -5.83 12.77
C ILE A 11 -28.61 -5.10 12.84
N GLY A 12 -28.25 -4.62 14.01
CA GLY A 12 -27.07 -3.77 14.23
C GLY A 12 -25.76 -4.29 13.66
N PRO A 13 -25.36 -5.57 13.88
CA PRO A 13 -24.10 -6.08 13.33
C PRO A 13 -24.09 -6.09 11.81
N ASP A 14 -25.16 -6.52 11.17
CA ASP A 14 -25.25 -6.61 9.71
C ASP A 14 -25.33 -5.22 9.06
N ALA A 15 -26.05 -4.26 9.69
CA ALA A 15 -26.07 -2.88 9.23
C ALA A 15 -24.68 -2.21 9.36
N ARG A 16 -23.94 -2.51 10.43
CA ARG A 16 -22.61 -1.98 10.64
C ARG A 16 -21.60 -2.61 9.68
N GLU A 17 -21.71 -3.91 9.43
CA GLU A 17 -20.91 -4.60 8.41
C GLU A 17 -21.19 -4.00 7.02
N LEU A 18 -22.46 -3.80 6.68
CA LEU A 18 -22.82 -3.17 5.41
C LEU A 18 -22.22 -1.77 5.27
N HIS A 19 -22.28 -0.95 6.32
CA HIS A 19 -21.68 0.38 6.33
C HIS A 19 -20.14 0.29 6.12
N ALA A 20 -19.46 -0.61 6.81
CA ALA A 20 -18.04 -0.82 6.65
C ALA A 20 -17.67 -1.27 5.23
N ARG A 21 -18.42 -2.22 4.68
CA ARG A 21 -18.25 -2.71 3.31
C ARG A 21 -18.49 -1.63 2.25
N LEU A 22 -19.49 -0.79 2.44
CA LEU A 22 -19.77 0.34 1.53
C LEU A 22 -18.63 1.37 1.58
N SER A 23 -18.12 1.69 2.76
CA SER A 23 -16.97 2.59 2.91
C SER A 23 -15.72 2.01 2.26
N TYR A 24 -15.46 0.71 2.45
CA TYR A 24 -14.36 0.02 1.80
C TYR A 24 -14.50 0.00 0.27
N ARG A 25 -15.69 -0.32 -0.23
CA ARG A 25 -16.00 -0.32 -1.66
C ARG A 25 -15.81 1.08 -2.26
N ARG A 26 -16.28 2.13 -1.59
CA ARG A 26 -16.04 3.51 -2.02
C ARG A 26 -14.54 3.81 -2.14
N ALA A 27 -13.73 3.33 -1.20
CA ALA A 27 -12.28 3.47 -1.32
C ALA A 27 -11.73 2.78 -2.57
N LEU A 28 -12.19 1.56 -2.89
CA LEU A 28 -11.75 0.85 -4.11
C LEU A 28 -12.18 1.54 -5.42
N GLU A 29 -13.32 2.23 -5.39
CA GLU A 29 -13.85 3.00 -6.54
C GLU A 29 -13.11 4.36 -6.69
N THR A 30 -12.52 4.87 -5.62
CA THR A 30 -11.74 6.11 -5.63
C THR A 30 -10.29 5.80 -5.98
N SER A 31 -9.81 6.32 -7.11
CA SER A 31 -8.41 6.13 -7.50
C SER A 31 -7.47 6.85 -6.52
N PRO A 32 -6.49 6.16 -5.92
CA PRO A 32 -5.51 6.80 -5.06
C PRO A 32 -4.61 7.80 -5.79
N VAL A 33 -4.55 7.71 -7.12
CA VAL A 33 -3.76 8.63 -7.96
C VAL A 33 -4.45 9.98 -8.11
N THR A 34 -5.80 9.98 -8.19
CA THR A 34 -6.57 11.21 -8.43
C THR A 34 -7.09 11.84 -7.14
N SER A 35 -7.33 11.05 -6.10
CA SER A 35 -7.90 11.52 -4.82
C SER A 35 -7.44 10.66 -3.65
N LEU A 36 -6.16 10.77 -3.29
CA LEU A 36 -5.56 10.01 -2.19
C LEU A 36 -6.28 10.27 -0.86
N ASP A 37 -6.61 11.52 -0.55
CA ASP A 37 -7.26 11.89 0.72
C ASP A 37 -8.65 11.26 0.87
N GLU A 38 -9.43 11.22 -0.20
CA GLU A 38 -10.76 10.59 -0.18
C GLU A 38 -10.64 9.07 -0.06
N HIS A 39 -9.70 8.47 -0.78
CA HIS A 39 -9.38 7.05 -0.69
C HIS A 39 -9.01 6.67 0.75
N LEU A 40 -8.04 7.36 1.36
CA LEU A 40 -7.61 7.12 2.74
C LEU A 40 -8.73 7.35 3.74
N ARG A 41 -9.50 8.43 3.61
CA ARG A 41 -10.65 8.71 4.50
C ARG A 41 -11.67 7.59 4.46
N SER A 42 -11.97 7.05 3.29
CA SER A 42 -12.92 5.94 3.12
C SER A 42 -12.39 4.64 3.74
N LEU A 43 -11.08 4.35 3.64
CA LEU A 43 -10.45 3.21 4.30
C LEU A 43 -10.44 3.36 5.83
N GLU A 44 -10.12 4.54 6.36
CA GLU A 44 -10.13 4.79 7.81
C GLU A 44 -11.57 4.69 8.37
N GLN A 45 -12.58 5.12 7.62
CA GLN A 45 -13.98 4.95 8.01
C GLN A 45 -14.39 3.48 8.04
N ALA A 46 -13.94 2.68 7.07
CA ALA A 46 -14.18 1.24 7.05
C ALA A 46 -13.49 0.56 8.25
N LYS A 47 -12.22 0.88 8.51
CA LYS A 47 -11.43 0.41 9.65
C LYS A 47 -12.14 0.68 10.99
N ALA A 48 -12.56 1.93 11.22
CA ALA A 48 -13.28 2.32 12.43
C ALA A 48 -14.61 1.57 12.61
N SER A 49 -15.33 1.34 11.51
CA SER A 49 -16.59 0.59 11.53
C SER A 49 -16.39 -0.89 11.87
N TYR A 50 -15.38 -1.54 11.29
CA TYR A 50 -15.04 -2.93 11.62
C TYR A 50 -14.53 -3.06 13.06
N GLN A 51 -13.69 -2.13 13.52
CA GLN A 51 -13.23 -2.13 14.92
C GLN A 51 -14.41 -2.01 15.88
N THR A 52 -15.31 -1.07 15.63
CA THR A 52 -16.52 -0.91 16.46
C THR A 52 -17.41 -2.17 16.44
N MET A 53 -17.47 -2.88 15.31
CA MET A 53 -18.20 -4.14 15.20
C MET A 53 -17.59 -5.21 16.10
N ILE A 54 -16.26 -5.36 16.11
CA ILE A 54 -15.52 -6.32 16.95
C ILE A 54 -15.77 -6.02 18.43
N ASP A 55 -15.63 -4.76 18.83
CA ASP A 55 -15.71 -4.35 20.23
C ASP A 55 -17.14 -4.48 20.76
N ARG A 56 -18.14 -4.05 20.00
CA ARG A 56 -19.54 -4.04 20.42
C ARG A 56 -20.16 -5.42 20.48
N TYR A 57 -19.72 -6.34 19.64
CA TYR A 57 -20.28 -7.67 19.52
C TYR A 57 -19.26 -8.76 19.95
N ALA A 58 -18.41 -8.46 20.93
CA ALA A 58 -17.34 -9.33 21.40
C ALA A 58 -17.85 -10.71 21.89
N ASN A 59 -19.11 -10.79 22.32
CA ASN A 59 -19.78 -12.02 22.76
C ASN A 59 -20.35 -12.86 21.59
N ARG A 60 -20.16 -12.43 20.33
CA ARG A 60 -20.65 -13.13 19.12
C ARG A 60 -19.47 -13.51 18.24
N PRO A 61 -18.91 -14.72 18.41
CA PRO A 61 -17.69 -15.15 17.71
C PRO A 61 -17.76 -15.05 16.19
N ASP A 62 -18.92 -15.35 15.60
CA ASP A 62 -19.19 -15.23 14.17
C ASP A 62 -19.07 -13.79 13.67
N VAL A 63 -19.61 -12.85 14.43
CA VAL A 63 -19.55 -11.40 14.12
C VAL A 63 -18.13 -10.88 14.29
N VAL A 64 -17.45 -11.29 15.35
CA VAL A 64 -16.06 -10.91 15.61
C VAL A 64 -15.14 -11.43 14.49
N ALA A 65 -15.31 -12.68 14.06
CA ALA A 65 -14.51 -13.25 12.96
C ALA A 65 -14.72 -12.48 11.64
N ARG A 66 -15.97 -12.16 11.29
CA ARG A 66 -16.29 -11.31 10.13
C ARG A 66 -15.69 -9.91 10.25
N GLY A 67 -15.83 -9.29 11.40
CA GLY A 67 -15.28 -7.97 11.68
C GLY A 67 -13.76 -7.94 11.53
N ARG A 68 -13.06 -8.92 12.10
CA ARG A 68 -11.60 -9.06 11.97
C ARG A 68 -11.16 -9.30 10.53
N MET A 69 -11.91 -10.11 9.76
CA MET A 69 -11.61 -10.34 8.35
C MET A 69 -11.69 -9.03 7.55
N GLY A 70 -12.77 -8.26 7.73
CA GLY A 70 -12.94 -6.96 7.09
C GLY A 70 -11.89 -5.93 7.53
N LEU A 71 -11.56 -5.91 8.84
CA LEU A 71 -10.51 -5.04 9.38
C LEU A 71 -9.14 -5.38 8.78
N ALA A 72 -8.78 -6.65 8.73
CA ALA A 72 -7.51 -7.09 8.15
C ALA A 72 -7.38 -6.71 6.67
N THR A 73 -8.43 -6.94 5.88
CA THR A 73 -8.46 -6.55 4.46
C THR A 73 -8.32 -5.03 4.27
N THR A 74 -8.95 -4.24 5.16
CA THR A 74 -8.84 -2.78 5.13
C THR A 74 -7.42 -2.33 5.48
N LEU A 75 -6.79 -2.96 6.48
CA LEU A 75 -5.40 -2.70 6.86
C LEU A 75 -4.41 -3.08 5.75
N GLU A 76 -4.66 -4.17 5.00
CA GLU A 76 -3.87 -4.49 3.80
C GLU A 76 -3.91 -3.37 2.77
N SER A 77 -5.08 -2.76 2.57
CA SER A 77 -5.23 -1.65 1.61
C SER A 77 -4.53 -0.38 2.11
N LEU A 78 -4.60 -0.08 3.41
CA LEU A 78 -3.88 1.02 4.04
C LEU A 78 -2.35 0.83 3.99
N ALA A 79 -1.88 -0.42 4.03
CA ALA A 79 -0.48 -0.76 4.00
C ALA A 79 0.24 -0.37 2.68
N VAL A 80 -0.50 -0.09 1.62
CA VAL A 80 0.07 0.49 0.39
C VAL A 80 0.70 1.85 0.68
N VAL A 81 0.13 2.60 1.63
CA VAL A 81 0.63 3.93 2.04
C VAL A 81 1.49 3.82 3.31
N ASN A 82 1.08 2.99 4.26
CA ASN A 82 1.75 2.82 5.54
C ASN A 82 2.07 1.34 5.82
N ARG A 83 3.32 0.93 5.65
CA ARG A 83 3.75 -0.47 5.83
C ARG A 83 3.48 -1.06 7.22
N ALA A 84 3.33 -0.22 8.26
CA ALA A 84 3.01 -0.70 9.61
C ALA A 84 1.66 -1.42 9.67
N ASP A 85 0.73 -1.09 8.79
CA ASP A 85 -0.60 -1.70 8.75
C ASP A 85 -0.57 -3.17 8.32
N ILE A 86 0.46 -3.62 7.58
CA ILE A 86 0.65 -5.04 7.23
C ILE A 86 0.78 -5.92 8.47
N SER A 87 1.56 -5.48 9.45
CA SER A 87 1.73 -6.23 10.71
C SER A 87 0.43 -6.33 11.48
N GLN A 88 -0.35 -5.26 11.50
CA GLN A 88 -1.67 -5.25 12.12
C GLN A 88 -2.66 -6.15 11.37
N ALA A 89 -2.65 -6.14 10.03
CA ALA A 89 -3.46 -7.05 9.23
C ALA A 89 -3.14 -8.51 9.53
N ALA A 90 -1.86 -8.87 9.57
CA ALA A 90 -1.41 -10.21 9.91
C ALA A 90 -1.86 -10.65 11.33
N GLU A 91 -1.83 -9.72 12.29
CA GLU A 91 -2.32 -9.98 13.64
C GLU A 91 -3.82 -10.30 13.67
N GLN A 92 -4.64 -9.55 12.92
CA GLN A 92 -6.07 -9.84 12.85
C GLN A 92 -6.34 -11.20 12.21
N TYR A 93 -5.62 -11.58 11.15
CA TYR A 93 -5.75 -12.91 10.56
C TYR A 93 -5.34 -14.03 11.54
N ARG A 94 -4.23 -13.86 12.29
CA ARG A 94 -3.83 -14.82 13.34
C ARG A 94 -4.93 -14.99 14.38
N LYS A 95 -5.53 -13.91 14.88
CA LYS A 95 -6.64 -13.96 15.84
C LYS A 95 -7.86 -14.73 15.31
N ILE A 96 -8.10 -14.73 14.00
CA ILE A 96 -9.17 -15.54 13.37
C ILE A 96 -8.77 -17.01 13.36
N VAL A 97 -7.54 -17.33 12.95
CA VAL A 97 -7.02 -18.71 12.93
C VAL A 97 -7.04 -19.31 14.32
N ASP A 98 -6.54 -18.57 15.32
CA ASP A 98 -6.44 -19.00 16.72
C ASP A 98 -7.81 -19.16 17.39
N SER A 99 -8.82 -18.43 16.91
CA SER A 99 -10.20 -18.57 17.42
C SER A 99 -10.86 -19.91 17.06
N GLY A 100 -10.28 -20.68 16.15
CA GLY A 100 -10.80 -21.98 15.71
C GLY A 100 -12.12 -21.90 14.93
N HIS A 101 -12.54 -20.73 14.48
CA HIS A 101 -13.77 -20.55 13.74
C HIS A 101 -13.64 -21.13 12.33
N ALA A 102 -14.03 -22.39 12.13
CA ALA A 102 -13.75 -23.18 10.93
C ALA A 102 -14.07 -22.47 9.60
N SER A 103 -15.20 -21.75 9.56
CA SER A 103 -15.64 -21.04 8.33
C SER A 103 -14.68 -19.93 7.88
N TRP A 104 -13.94 -19.32 8.81
CA TRP A 104 -13.06 -18.18 8.53
C TRP A 104 -11.58 -18.51 8.66
N ALA A 105 -11.24 -19.54 9.46
CA ALA A 105 -9.84 -19.87 9.75
C ALA A 105 -9.04 -20.22 8.48
N LYS A 106 -9.63 -20.99 7.55
CA LYS A 106 -8.98 -21.33 6.28
C LYS A 106 -8.68 -20.08 5.45
N ALA A 107 -9.70 -19.24 5.25
CA ALA A 107 -9.53 -18.01 4.46
C ALA A 107 -8.52 -17.04 5.10
N ALA A 108 -8.54 -16.93 6.43
CA ALA A 108 -7.58 -16.11 7.17
C ALA A 108 -6.15 -16.66 7.05
N LYS A 109 -5.98 -17.98 7.10
CA LYS A 109 -4.68 -18.62 6.92
C LYS A 109 -4.13 -18.37 5.51
N ASP A 110 -4.95 -18.59 4.47
CA ASP A 110 -4.54 -18.38 3.08
C ASP A 110 -4.10 -16.92 2.85
N ARG A 111 -4.78 -15.94 3.49
CA ARG A 111 -4.38 -14.53 3.45
C ARG A 111 -3.09 -14.26 4.20
N LEU A 112 -2.93 -14.84 5.39
CA LEU A 112 -1.72 -14.70 6.20
C LEU A 112 -0.49 -15.24 5.47
N ASP A 113 -0.60 -16.40 4.82
CA ASP A 113 0.46 -17.00 4.02
C ASP A 113 0.83 -16.08 2.85
N THR A 114 -0.16 -15.52 2.16
CA THR A 114 0.05 -14.54 1.06
C THR A 114 0.77 -13.28 1.54
N LEU A 115 0.40 -12.74 2.71
CA LEU A 115 1.06 -11.56 3.29
C LEU A 115 2.52 -11.87 3.63
N THR A 116 2.78 -13.03 4.20
CA THR A 116 4.14 -13.47 4.56
C THR A 116 5.02 -13.56 3.31
N GLU A 117 4.52 -14.11 2.22
CA GLU A 117 5.26 -14.16 0.95
C GLU A 117 5.55 -12.76 0.38
N ARG A 118 4.57 -11.85 0.42
CA ARG A 118 4.72 -10.47 -0.08
C ARG A 118 5.68 -9.61 0.75
N THR A 119 5.86 -9.94 2.02
CA THR A 119 6.74 -9.19 2.93
C THR A 119 8.18 -9.73 2.95
N LYS A 120 8.45 -10.86 2.29
CA LYS A 120 9.81 -11.36 2.14
C LYS A 120 10.66 -10.34 1.38
N PRO A 121 11.87 -10.04 1.86
CA PRO A 121 12.77 -9.16 1.14
C PRO A 121 13.10 -9.78 -0.22
N LEU A 122 12.98 -8.99 -1.29
CA LEU A 122 13.38 -9.38 -2.62
C LEU A 122 14.92 -9.57 -2.62
N GLN A 123 15.35 -10.81 -2.74
CA GLN A 123 16.77 -11.10 -3.03
C GLN A 123 16.97 -10.85 -4.52
N ILE A 124 17.53 -9.68 -4.86
CA ILE A 124 18.00 -9.41 -6.20
C ILE A 124 19.31 -10.21 -6.37
N VAL A 125 19.22 -11.41 -6.89
CA VAL A 125 20.40 -12.14 -7.33
C VAL A 125 20.86 -11.46 -8.62
N ALA A 126 21.99 -10.76 -8.55
CA ALA A 126 22.64 -10.24 -9.74
C ALA A 126 23.08 -11.43 -10.61
N THR A 127 22.26 -11.83 -11.57
CA THR A 127 22.52 -12.97 -12.46
C THR A 127 23.44 -12.62 -13.64
N ARG A 128 23.89 -11.38 -13.73
CA ARG A 128 24.81 -11.00 -14.80
C ARG A 128 26.23 -10.82 -14.23
N PRO A 129 27.19 -11.65 -14.64
CA PRO A 129 28.58 -11.33 -14.43
C PRO A 129 28.84 -9.95 -15.05
N ALA A 130 29.55 -9.09 -14.33
CA ALA A 130 30.01 -7.84 -14.92
C ALA A 130 30.83 -8.20 -16.17
N GLU A 131 30.35 -7.87 -17.36
CA GLU A 131 31.14 -7.93 -18.56
C GLU A 131 32.42 -7.09 -18.30
N PRO A 132 33.60 -7.60 -18.59
CA PRO A 132 34.82 -6.79 -18.44
C PRO A 132 34.60 -5.50 -19.23
N VAL A 133 34.67 -4.39 -18.54
CA VAL A 133 34.65 -3.08 -19.19
C VAL A 133 35.81 -3.07 -20.13
N GLU A 134 35.57 -3.24 -21.44
CA GLU A 134 36.55 -3.09 -22.47
C GLU A 134 37.18 -1.69 -22.30
N THR A 135 38.42 -1.67 -21.87
CA THR A 135 39.14 -0.43 -21.56
C THR A 135 39.12 0.41 -22.85
N ALA A 136 38.44 1.53 -22.80
CA ALA A 136 38.35 2.46 -23.92
C ALA A 136 39.78 2.74 -24.43
N PRO A 137 40.01 2.73 -25.74
CA PRO A 137 41.34 3.03 -26.30
C PRO A 137 41.78 4.41 -25.83
N ALA A 138 43.06 4.50 -25.45
CA ALA A 138 43.70 5.71 -24.97
C ALA A 138 43.41 6.89 -25.91
N PRO A 139 43.21 8.11 -25.38
CA PRO A 139 42.92 9.27 -26.21
C PRO A 139 44.09 9.53 -27.17
N VAL A 140 43.79 9.50 -28.45
CA VAL A 140 44.74 9.87 -29.51
C VAL A 140 45.03 11.36 -29.35
N THR A 141 46.26 11.66 -28.95
CA THR A 141 46.77 13.04 -28.88
C THR A 141 46.91 13.59 -30.29
N LEU A 142 45.99 14.49 -30.68
CA LEU A 142 46.16 15.24 -31.91
C LEU A 142 47.28 16.25 -31.79
N PRO A 143 48.17 16.40 -32.77
CA PRO A 143 49.23 17.40 -32.73
C PRO A 143 48.64 18.83 -32.78
N ALA A 144 49.21 19.68 -31.92
CA ALA A 144 48.83 21.08 -31.81
C ALA A 144 49.06 21.78 -33.16
N THR A 145 48.00 22.23 -33.79
CA THR A 145 48.07 23.13 -34.96
C THR A 145 48.36 24.52 -34.43
N THR A 146 49.52 25.02 -34.77
CA THR A 146 50.06 26.36 -34.53
C THR A 146 49.17 27.40 -35.20
N ALA A 147 48.64 28.33 -34.39
CA ALA A 147 47.95 29.50 -34.89
C ALA A 147 48.93 30.53 -35.45
N PRO A 148 48.59 31.24 -36.52
CA PRO A 148 49.21 32.54 -36.80
C PRO A 148 48.37 33.66 -36.18
N ALA A 149 49.07 34.58 -35.54
CA ALA A 149 48.59 35.84 -35.04
C ALA A 149 48.34 36.83 -36.17
N GLU A 150 47.60 37.84 -35.81
CA GLU A 150 47.44 39.18 -36.46
C GLU A 150 45.98 39.49 -36.86
N ALA A 151 45.34 40.55 -36.50
CA ALA A 151 45.66 41.94 -36.22
C ALA A 151 44.44 42.63 -35.55
N ALA A 152 44.69 43.62 -34.71
CA ALA A 152 43.76 44.66 -34.25
C ALA A 152 43.67 45.80 -35.28
N PRO A 153 43.02 46.95 -35.01
CA PRO A 153 41.67 47.23 -34.48
C PRO A 153 40.93 48.27 -35.39
N ALA A 154 39.66 48.53 -35.20
CA ALA A 154 39.04 49.82 -35.57
C ALA A 154 37.71 50.06 -34.85
N THR A 155 37.72 51.00 -33.93
CA THR A 155 36.99 52.28 -33.91
C THR A 155 35.46 52.21 -34.00
N ALA A 156 34.86 52.68 -32.88
CA ALA A 156 33.48 53.15 -32.80
C ALA A 156 33.24 54.35 -33.74
N PRO A 157 32.00 54.71 -34.02
CA PRO A 157 31.49 55.90 -33.33
C PRO A 157 30.05 55.76 -32.81
N GLN A 158 29.80 56.65 -31.88
CA GLN A 158 28.53 57.05 -31.29
C GLN A 158 27.56 57.62 -32.34
N LEU A 159 26.27 57.37 -32.10
CA LEU A 159 25.20 58.39 -32.00
C LEU A 159 24.01 57.75 -31.27
#